data_91e273e2f09043e294517144d87b40ff
#
_entry.id   91e273e2f09043e294517144d87b40ff
#
_cell.length_a   1.000
_cell.length_b   1.000
_cell.length_c   1.000
_cell.angle_alpha   90.00
_cell.angle_beta   90.00
_cell.angle_gamma   90.00
#
_symmetry.space_group_name_H-M   'P 1'
#
loop_
_entity.id
_entity.type
_entity.pdbx_description
1 polymer ?
#
loop_
_entity_poly.entity_id
_entity_poly.type
_entity_poly.pdbx_seq_one_letter_code
_entity_poly.pdbx_strand_id
1 'polypeptide(L)'
;MLGKMIAAALRIPVVHTYHTQYEDYVGYIAKGKIIKPGMVKYVMRGYMNDLDGVICPSRIVLNLLDGYDIKIPKRVIPTGIRVEEYERKDITREDALALREKLGIAEDETMLLSLSRISYEKNIQAIVQQFPDVLAQNKAVKLVIVGDGPYLSDLKKMVEDLGIEDSVIFTGMVAHEETAIYYKAADFFISASTSETQGLTYTESLASGTPVIVHGNPYLDDIIDQKMFGTLFYQEEDLANAILDAIESTPAMDDKAYQAKMYAISAEHFGKSVYAFYLDVLISAKNKKKEKFSLTVRGQKEKTSVKLAHSAIKLPAEAAKATVATSAKVFKAPKRLINSIRDFLN
;
A
#
# COMPACT_ATOMS: atom_id res chain seq x y z
N MET A 1 0.95 8.72 -18.45
CA MET A 1 0.54 9.18 -19.80
C MET A 1 1.01 8.27 -20.92
N LEU A 2 2.30 7.91 -20.99
CA LEU A 2 2.84 7.08 -22.08
C LEU A 2 2.11 5.72 -22.23
N GLY A 3 1.90 4.99 -21.13
CA GLY A 3 1.17 3.70 -21.16
C GLY A 3 -0.23 3.81 -21.75
N LYS A 4 -0.96 4.90 -21.47
CA LYS A 4 -2.28 5.16 -22.04
C LYS A 4 -2.21 5.39 -23.56
N MET A 5 -1.19 6.10 -24.03
CA MET A 5 -0.99 6.32 -25.47
C MET A 5 -0.65 5.02 -26.20
N ILE A 6 0.23 4.19 -25.62
CA ILE A 6 0.58 2.88 -26.17
C ILE A 6 -0.65 1.95 -26.21
N ALA A 7 -1.41 1.89 -25.14
CA ALA A 7 -2.62 1.06 -25.07
C ALA A 7 -3.68 1.51 -26.09
N ALA A 8 -3.86 2.82 -26.26
CA ALA A 8 -4.76 3.36 -27.28
C ALA A 8 -4.31 2.99 -28.71
N ALA A 9 -3.00 3.05 -28.98
CA ALA A 9 -2.43 2.64 -30.27
C ALA A 9 -2.63 1.15 -30.53
N LEU A 10 -2.49 0.32 -29.48
CA LEU A 10 -2.68 -1.14 -29.53
C LEU A 10 -4.15 -1.57 -29.40
N ARG A 11 -5.06 -0.64 -29.11
CA ARG A 11 -6.50 -0.88 -28.86
C ARG A 11 -6.76 -1.90 -27.74
N ILE A 12 -5.91 -1.90 -26.71
CA ILE A 12 -6.06 -2.73 -25.51
C ILE A 12 -6.62 -1.90 -24.35
N PRO A 13 -7.42 -2.50 -23.46
CA PRO A 13 -7.90 -1.85 -22.25
C PRO A 13 -6.77 -1.46 -21.29
N VAL A 14 -7.01 -0.40 -20.51
CA VAL A 14 -6.04 0.12 -19.53
C VAL A 14 -6.66 0.07 -18.14
N VAL A 15 -5.96 -0.58 -17.22
CA VAL A 15 -6.26 -0.54 -15.78
C VAL A 15 -5.14 0.23 -15.08
N HIS A 16 -5.53 1.08 -14.14
CA HIS A 16 -4.61 1.84 -13.29
C HIS A 16 -4.73 1.36 -11.84
N THR A 17 -3.63 1.23 -11.13
CA THR A 17 -3.62 1.03 -9.68
C THR A 17 -3.26 2.34 -9.00
N TYR A 18 -4.11 2.79 -8.08
CA TYR A 18 -3.95 4.10 -7.42
C TYR A 18 -3.23 3.94 -6.09
N HIS A 19 -1.91 4.11 -6.08
CA HIS A 19 -1.07 3.92 -4.89
C HIS A 19 -0.73 5.20 -4.13
N THR A 20 -1.02 6.39 -4.69
CA THR A 20 -0.55 7.65 -4.13
C THR A 20 -1.71 8.60 -3.90
N GLN A 21 -1.88 9.08 -2.68
CA GLN A 21 -2.76 10.22 -2.37
C GLN A 21 -2.05 11.50 -2.83
N TYR A 22 -2.25 11.87 -4.09
CA TYR A 22 -1.54 13.01 -4.70
C TYR A 22 -1.82 14.33 -3.97
N GLU A 23 -2.94 14.46 -3.26
CA GLU A 23 -3.31 15.64 -2.49
C GLU A 23 -2.34 15.91 -1.34
N ASP A 24 -1.84 14.88 -0.68
CA ASP A 24 -0.88 14.99 0.42
C ASP A 24 0.50 15.43 -0.08
N TYR A 25 0.80 15.19 -1.36
CA TYR A 25 2.08 15.55 -1.97
C TYR A 25 2.09 16.88 -2.73
N VAL A 26 0.95 17.55 -2.85
CA VAL A 26 0.86 18.87 -3.53
C VAL A 26 1.77 19.91 -2.89
N GLY A 27 1.93 19.83 -1.56
CA GLY A 27 2.81 20.74 -0.79
C GLY A 27 4.29 20.66 -1.22
N TYR A 28 4.75 19.52 -1.72
CA TYR A 28 6.12 19.33 -2.20
C TYR A 28 6.35 19.88 -3.62
N ILE A 29 5.29 20.07 -4.41
CA ILE A 29 5.39 20.61 -5.76
C ILE A 29 5.39 22.15 -5.70
N ALA A 30 6.52 22.76 -6.03
CA ALA A 30 6.72 24.21 -6.03
C ALA A 30 6.28 24.88 -4.70
N LYS A 31 6.56 24.21 -3.56
CA LYS A 31 6.22 24.66 -2.20
C LYS A 31 4.70 24.97 -2.03
N GLY A 32 3.84 24.19 -2.69
CA GLY A 32 2.38 24.34 -2.59
C GLY A 32 1.80 25.59 -3.28
N LYS A 33 2.62 26.38 -3.97
CA LYS A 33 2.18 27.68 -4.54
C LYS A 33 1.42 27.57 -5.87
N ILE A 34 1.62 26.47 -6.62
CA ILE A 34 1.10 26.34 -8.01
C ILE A 34 -0.11 25.40 -8.07
N ILE A 35 -0.10 24.28 -7.34
CA ILE A 35 -1.17 23.28 -7.39
C ILE A 35 -1.92 23.28 -6.05
N LYS A 36 -3.22 23.51 -6.11
CA LYS A 36 -4.11 23.40 -4.94
C LYS A 36 -4.73 21.99 -4.90
N PRO A 37 -5.08 21.44 -3.70
CA PRO A 37 -5.70 20.10 -3.59
C PRO A 37 -6.91 19.90 -4.51
N GLY A 38 -7.78 20.90 -4.65
CA GLY A 38 -8.93 20.84 -5.54
C GLY A 38 -8.60 20.69 -7.04
N MET A 39 -7.39 21.06 -7.47
CA MET A 39 -6.94 20.87 -8.85
C MET A 39 -6.57 19.40 -9.12
N VAL A 40 -6.08 18.69 -8.11
CA VAL A 40 -5.77 17.25 -8.20
C VAL A 40 -7.02 16.48 -8.61
N LYS A 41 -8.14 16.72 -7.97
CA LYS A 41 -9.43 16.11 -8.28
C LYS A 41 -9.78 16.27 -9.78
N TYR A 42 -9.63 17.46 -10.34
CA TYR A 42 -9.92 17.73 -11.77
C TYR A 42 -9.01 16.96 -12.71
N VAL A 43 -7.71 16.96 -12.42
CA VAL A 43 -6.70 16.26 -13.23
C VAL A 43 -6.94 14.75 -13.18
N MET A 44 -7.14 14.21 -11.98
CA MET A 44 -7.36 12.78 -11.78
C MET A 44 -8.69 12.31 -12.39
N ARG A 45 -9.76 13.10 -12.27
CA ARG A 45 -11.05 12.83 -12.93
C ARG A 45 -10.89 12.73 -14.46
N GLY A 46 -10.23 13.69 -15.06
CA GLY A 46 -9.98 13.69 -16.53
C GLY A 46 -9.11 12.52 -16.96
N TYR A 47 -8.04 12.23 -16.19
CA TYR A 47 -7.14 11.13 -16.50
C TYR A 47 -7.81 9.76 -16.36
N MET A 48 -8.53 9.52 -15.24
CA MET A 48 -9.05 8.19 -14.90
C MET A 48 -10.31 7.82 -15.66
N ASN A 49 -11.23 8.75 -15.91
CA ASN A 49 -12.46 8.43 -16.63
C ASN A 49 -12.23 8.01 -18.09
N ASP A 50 -11.02 8.20 -18.60
CA ASP A 50 -10.60 7.69 -19.92
C ASP A 50 -9.93 6.28 -19.84
N LEU A 51 -9.88 5.65 -18.67
CA LEU A 51 -9.37 4.29 -18.48
C LEU A 51 -10.52 3.28 -18.52
N ASP A 52 -10.18 2.01 -18.50
CA ASP A 52 -11.18 0.92 -18.51
C ASP A 52 -11.43 0.35 -17.11
N GLY A 53 -10.55 0.60 -16.14
CA GLY A 53 -10.71 0.19 -14.76
C GLY A 53 -9.66 0.78 -13.83
N VAL A 54 -9.97 0.82 -12.52
CA VAL A 54 -9.06 1.25 -11.46
C VAL A 54 -9.04 0.21 -10.33
N ILE A 55 -7.84 -0.15 -9.91
CA ILE A 55 -7.60 -0.91 -8.68
C ILE A 55 -7.34 0.09 -7.56
N CYS A 56 -8.10 -0.02 -6.48
CA CYS A 56 -7.95 0.74 -5.25
C CYS A 56 -7.28 -0.18 -4.21
N PRO A 57 -6.14 0.19 -3.61
CA PRO A 57 -5.48 -0.66 -2.61
C PRO A 57 -6.27 -0.74 -1.30
N SER A 58 -7.21 0.17 -1.06
CA SER A 58 -8.06 0.18 0.13
C SER A 58 -9.43 0.84 -0.14
N ARG A 59 -10.35 0.69 0.81
CA ARG A 59 -11.65 1.41 0.81
C ARG A 59 -11.46 2.91 0.94
N ILE A 60 -10.39 3.37 1.59
CA ILE A 60 -10.05 4.80 1.68
C ILE A 60 -9.89 5.37 0.28
N VAL A 61 -9.08 4.71 -0.54
CA VAL A 61 -8.84 5.13 -1.93
C VAL A 61 -10.11 4.99 -2.78
N LEU A 62 -10.92 3.95 -2.58
CA LEU A 62 -12.21 3.82 -3.27
C LEU A 62 -13.10 5.02 -2.98
N ASN A 63 -13.30 5.37 -1.70
CA ASN A 63 -14.12 6.51 -1.27
C ASN A 63 -13.58 7.85 -1.81
N LEU A 64 -12.26 8.01 -1.80
CA LEU A 64 -11.60 9.19 -2.38
C LEU A 64 -11.94 9.33 -3.88
N LEU A 65 -11.81 8.25 -4.65
CA LEU A 65 -12.10 8.25 -6.09
C LEU A 65 -13.60 8.40 -6.39
N ASP A 66 -14.47 7.91 -5.52
CA ASP A 66 -15.91 8.18 -5.61
C ASP A 66 -16.20 9.68 -5.41
N GLY A 67 -15.51 10.31 -4.45
CA GLY A 67 -15.55 11.76 -4.26
C GLY A 67 -15.02 12.56 -5.46
N TYR A 68 -14.20 11.97 -6.33
CA TYR A 68 -13.72 12.59 -7.58
C TYR A 68 -14.66 12.39 -8.77
N ASP A 69 -15.78 11.70 -8.60
CA ASP A 69 -16.73 11.37 -9.68
C ASP A 69 -16.06 10.51 -10.78
N ILE A 70 -15.27 9.52 -10.36
CA ILE A 70 -14.69 8.51 -11.24
C ILE A 70 -15.76 7.46 -11.53
N LYS A 71 -16.17 7.33 -12.81
CA LYS A 71 -17.34 6.51 -13.22
C LYS A 71 -16.99 5.13 -13.78
N ILE A 72 -15.72 4.88 -14.05
CA ILE A 72 -15.25 3.60 -14.55
C ILE A 72 -15.26 2.52 -13.47
N PRO A 73 -15.25 1.23 -13.82
CA PRO A 73 -15.16 0.13 -12.86
C PRO A 73 -13.99 0.32 -11.88
N LYS A 74 -14.31 0.24 -10.59
CA LYS A 74 -13.33 0.30 -9.49
C LYS A 74 -13.44 -0.98 -8.68
N ARG A 75 -12.29 -1.50 -8.22
CA ARG A 75 -12.25 -2.66 -7.32
C ARG A 75 -11.23 -2.44 -6.23
N VAL A 76 -11.62 -2.74 -4.99
CA VAL A 76 -10.68 -2.79 -3.87
C VAL A 76 -9.90 -4.09 -3.98
N ILE A 77 -8.60 -3.99 -4.19
CA ILE A 77 -7.66 -5.11 -4.22
C ILE A 77 -6.42 -4.66 -3.47
N PRO A 78 -6.31 -4.98 -2.18
CA PRO A 78 -5.13 -4.67 -1.37
C PRO A 78 -3.87 -5.28 -1.99
N THR A 79 -2.80 -4.51 -2.02
CA THR A 79 -1.50 -5.00 -2.51
C THR A 79 -0.99 -6.10 -1.60
N GLY A 80 -0.68 -7.24 -2.16
CA GLY A 80 -0.11 -8.36 -1.43
C GLY A 80 1.41 -8.25 -1.31
N ILE A 81 1.94 -8.83 -0.25
CA ILE A 81 3.38 -8.96 0.00
C ILE A 81 3.85 -10.40 -0.27
N ARG A 82 5.16 -10.56 -0.45
CA ARG A 82 5.79 -11.90 -0.41
C ARG A 82 5.97 -12.31 1.04
N VAL A 83 4.99 -13.05 1.56
CA VAL A 83 4.94 -13.45 2.97
C VAL A 83 6.22 -14.15 3.41
N GLU A 84 6.82 -14.94 2.52
CA GLU A 84 8.04 -15.69 2.77
C GLU A 84 9.26 -14.81 3.09
N GLU A 85 9.27 -13.55 2.62
CA GLU A 85 10.34 -12.60 2.89
C GLU A 85 10.32 -12.08 4.34
N TYR A 86 9.19 -12.23 5.03
CA TYR A 86 8.98 -11.76 6.41
C TYR A 86 8.75 -12.92 7.38
N GLU A 87 8.07 -14.00 6.97
CA GLU A 87 7.92 -15.22 7.77
C GLU A 87 9.29 -15.82 8.15
N ARG A 88 10.29 -15.77 7.26
CA ARG A 88 11.71 -16.06 7.48
C ARG A 88 11.94 -17.11 8.56
N LYS A 89 11.62 -18.37 8.25
CA LYS A 89 11.80 -19.51 9.18
C LYS A 89 13.26 -19.79 9.53
N ASP A 90 14.20 -19.21 8.75
CA ASP A 90 15.64 -19.24 8.98
C ASP A 90 16.11 -18.25 10.06
N ILE A 91 15.31 -17.23 10.39
CA ILE A 91 15.58 -16.31 11.52
C ILE A 91 15.03 -16.95 12.78
N THR A 92 15.93 -17.35 13.66
CA THR A 92 15.60 -18.01 14.92
C THR A 92 15.27 -17.03 16.05
N ARG A 93 14.79 -17.55 17.18
CA ARG A 93 14.61 -16.74 18.39
C ARG A 93 15.95 -16.19 18.89
N GLU A 94 17.02 -16.99 18.80
CA GLU A 94 18.35 -16.60 19.20
C GLU A 94 18.87 -15.42 18.38
N ASP A 95 18.60 -15.38 17.05
CA ASP A 95 18.95 -14.26 16.21
C ASP A 95 18.20 -12.99 16.62
N ALA A 96 16.91 -13.10 16.93
CA ALA A 96 16.10 -11.98 17.40
C ALA A 96 16.59 -11.46 18.77
N LEU A 97 16.93 -12.35 19.70
CA LEU A 97 17.52 -11.97 21.00
C LEU A 97 18.90 -11.31 20.85
N ALA A 98 19.74 -11.81 19.94
CA ALA A 98 21.04 -11.20 19.65
C ALA A 98 20.90 -9.77 19.08
N LEU A 99 19.86 -9.50 18.28
CA LEU A 99 19.56 -8.14 17.84
C LEU A 99 19.13 -7.26 19.02
N ARG A 100 18.28 -7.77 19.91
CA ARG A 100 17.84 -7.02 21.12
C ARG A 100 19.03 -6.68 22.01
N GLU A 101 19.93 -7.64 22.27
CA GLU A 101 21.16 -7.41 23.03
C GLU A 101 22.04 -6.33 22.39
N LYS A 102 22.24 -6.38 21.05
CA LYS A 102 22.97 -5.37 20.29
C LYS A 102 22.35 -3.98 20.42
N LEU A 103 21.03 -3.89 20.55
CA LEU A 103 20.28 -2.65 20.75
C LEU A 103 20.23 -2.21 22.22
N GLY A 104 20.75 -3.00 23.16
CA GLY A 104 20.71 -2.74 24.59
C GLY A 104 19.33 -2.99 25.23
N ILE A 105 18.53 -3.89 24.65
CA ILE A 105 17.18 -4.25 25.11
C ILE A 105 17.24 -5.60 25.81
N ALA A 106 16.85 -5.66 27.07
CA ALA A 106 16.80 -6.89 27.84
C ALA A 106 15.66 -7.82 27.35
N GLU A 107 15.75 -9.12 27.68
CA GLU A 107 14.76 -10.11 27.25
C GLU A 107 13.37 -9.85 27.86
N ASP A 108 13.33 -9.29 29.08
CA ASP A 108 12.11 -8.94 29.81
C ASP A 108 11.56 -7.54 29.51
N GLU A 109 12.23 -6.75 28.70
CA GLU A 109 11.71 -5.46 28.24
C GLU A 109 10.82 -5.64 27.01
N THR A 110 9.78 -4.84 26.88
CA THR A 110 8.93 -4.81 25.68
C THR A 110 9.56 -3.94 24.59
N MET A 111 9.79 -4.49 23.41
CA MET A 111 10.29 -3.78 22.26
C MET A 111 9.16 -3.35 21.33
N LEU A 112 8.91 -2.04 21.24
CA LEU A 112 8.06 -1.43 20.22
C LEU A 112 8.89 -1.02 19.01
N LEU A 113 8.50 -1.43 17.80
CA LEU A 113 9.20 -1.13 16.56
C LEU A 113 8.41 -0.12 15.72
N SER A 114 9.01 1.03 15.41
CA SER A 114 8.54 1.94 14.36
C SER A 114 9.52 1.90 13.19
N LEU A 115 9.08 1.42 12.02
CA LEU A 115 9.92 1.25 10.85
C LEU A 115 9.29 1.97 9.65
N SER A 116 9.90 3.10 9.25
CA SER A 116 9.44 3.89 8.11
C SER A 116 10.47 4.96 7.73
N ARG A 117 10.20 5.68 6.62
CA ARG A 117 10.87 6.96 6.38
C ARG A 117 10.51 7.94 7.50
N ILE A 118 11.50 8.59 8.11
CA ILE A 118 11.28 9.57 9.19
C ILE A 118 10.90 10.92 8.57
N SER A 119 9.60 11.12 8.39
CA SER A 119 9.01 12.33 7.84
C SER A 119 7.75 12.72 8.61
N TYR A 120 7.41 14.00 8.59
CA TYR A 120 6.34 14.56 9.42
C TYR A 120 5.00 13.83 9.23
N GLU A 121 4.66 13.44 7.99
CA GLU A 121 3.42 12.73 7.65
C GLU A 121 3.33 11.31 8.21
N LYS A 122 4.45 10.72 8.67
CA LYS A 122 4.46 9.40 9.34
C LYS A 122 4.04 9.47 10.80
N ASN A 123 3.94 10.66 11.33
CA ASN A 123 3.43 10.97 12.66
C ASN A 123 4.12 10.21 13.81
N ILE A 124 5.45 9.96 13.66
CA ILE A 124 6.24 9.30 14.72
C ILE A 124 6.31 10.21 15.96
N GLN A 125 6.20 11.53 15.78
CA GLN A 125 6.16 12.50 16.85
C GLN A 125 5.00 12.26 17.83
N ALA A 126 3.82 11.79 17.37
CA ALA A 126 2.72 11.45 18.28
C ALA A 126 3.09 10.28 19.19
N ILE A 127 3.84 9.27 18.68
CA ILE A 127 4.33 8.16 19.48
C ILE A 127 5.29 8.67 20.56
N VAL A 128 6.28 9.50 20.16
CA VAL A 128 7.28 10.06 21.08
C VAL A 128 6.63 10.96 22.14
N GLN A 129 5.64 11.77 21.77
CA GLN A 129 4.92 12.65 22.69
C GLN A 129 4.11 11.90 23.77
N GLN A 130 3.51 10.75 23.41
CA GLN A 130 2.73 9.93 24.33
C GLN A 130 3.58 8.92 25.12
N PHE A 131 4.85 8.73 24.73
CA PHE A 131 5.72 7.72 25.32
C PHE A 131 6.06 7.95 26.81
N PRO A 132 6.21 9.21 27.30
CA PRO A 132 6.37 9.45 28.75
C PRO A 132 5.21 8.86 29.60
N ASP A 133 3.98 8.90 29.11
CA ASP A 133 2.81 8.36 29.83
C ASP A 133 2.84 6.82 29.88
N VAL A 134 3.41 6.18 28.86
CA VAL A 134 3.70 4.72 28.88
C VAL A 134 4.77 4.42 29.92
N LEU A 135 5.91 5.15 29.90
CA LEU A 135 7.01 4.95 30.82
C LEU A 135 6.67 5.23 32.28
N ALA A 136 5.71 6.13 32.52
CA ALA A 136 5.20 6.38 33.88
C ALA A 136 4.51 5.16 34.49
N GLN A 137 3.92 4.27 33.68
CA GLN A 137 3.20 3.08 34.10
C GLN A 137 4.03 1.80 33.92
N ASN A 138 4.84 1.72 32.85
CA ASN A 138 5.71 0.58 32.57
C ASN A 138 7.07 1.05 32.05
N LYS A 139 8.09 0.99 32.91
CA LYS A 139 9.46 1.40 32.57
C LYS A 139 10.22 0.38 31.70
N ALA A 140 9.73 -0.85 31.61
CA ALA A 140 10.34 -1.92 30.84
C ALA A 140 9.85 -1.92 29.38
N VAL A 141 9.71 -0.72 28.77
CA VAL A 141 9.30 -0.56 27.36
C VAL A 141 10.37 0.24 26.64
N LYS A 142 10.80 -0.24 25.49
CA LYS A 142 11.75 0.42 24.60
C LYS A 142 11.09 0.70 23.25
N LEU A 143 11.31 1.90 22.73
CA LEU A 143 10.88 2.31 21.38
C LEU A 143 12.07 2.30 20.43
N VAL A 144 12.06 1.42 19.44
CA VAL A 144 13.08 1.32 18.40
C VAL A 144 12.54 1.98 17.12
N ILE A 145 13.21 3.04 16.68
CA ILE A 145 12.86 3.79 15.48
C ILE A 145 13.89 3.47 14.39
N VAL A 146 13.43 2.74 13.37
CA VAL A 146 14.24 2.32 12.22
C VAL A 146 13.88 3.16 11.01
N GLY A 147 14.89 3.79 10.42
CA GLY A 147 14.74 4.61 9.23
C GLY A 147 15.57 5.89 9.27
N ASP A 148 15.41 6.69 8.22
CA ASP A 148 16.02 8.01 8.09
C ASP A 148 15.03 8.95 7.37
N GLY A 149 15.26 10.25 7.44
CA GLY A 149 14.44 11.22 6.76
C GLY A 149 14.54 12.64 7.29
N PRO A 150 13.86 13.59 6.64
CA PRO A 150 14.02 15.01 6.91
C PRO A 150 13.57 15.45 8.32
N TYR A 151 12.79 14.62 9.01
CA TYR A 151 12.26 14.92 10.35
C TYR A 151 13.07 14.27 11.49
N LEU A 152 14.18 13.56 11.19
CA LEU A 152 14.98 12.83 12.19
C LEU A 152 15.58 13.76 13.26
N SER A 153 16.12 14.93 12.86
CA SER A 153 16.74 15.88 13.79
C SER A 153 15.73 16.43 14.78
N ASP A 154 14.53 16.78 14.31
CA ASP A 154 13.46 17.31 15.15
C ASP A 154 12.93 16.26 16.12
N LEU A 155 12.84 15.01 15.65
CA LEU A 155 12.39 13.88 16.46
C LEU A 155 13.40 13.54 17.58
N LYS A 156 14.71 13.54 17.27
CA LYS A 156 15.76 13.35 18.28
C LYS A 156 15.73 14.44 19.35
N LYS A 157 15.58 15.69 18.93
CA LYS A 157 15.44 16.82 19.86
C LYS A 157 14.22 16.65 20.75
N MET A 158 13.08 16.21 20.20
CA MET A 158 11.87 15.94 21.00
C MET A 158 12.11 14.87 22.06
N VAL A 159 12.83 13.79 21.74
CA VAL A 159 13.21 12.73 22.69
C VAL A 159 14.06 13.29 23.83
N GLU A 160 15.06 14.16 23.50
CA GLU A 160 15.91 14.86 24.47
C GLU A 160 15.10 15.82 25.35
N ASP A 161 14.26 16.66 24.73
CA ASP A 161 13.41 17.64 25.45
C ASP A 161 12.43 16.96 26.44
N LEU A 162 12.03 15.70 26.15
CA LEU A 162 11.15 14.89 27.01
C LEU A 162 11.92 14.04 28.04
N GLY A 163 13.24 13.95 27.97
CA GLY A 163 14.09 13.19 28.89
C GLY A 163 13.86 11.68 28.82
N ILE A 164 13.63 11.13 27.62
CA ILE A 164 13.32 9.70 27.40
C ILE A 164 14.37 8.99 26.52
N GLU A 165 15.59 9.55 26.41
CA GLU A 165 16.68 9.05 25.55
C GLU A 165 17.07 7.61 25.89
N ASP A 166 17.02 7.23 27.17
CA ASP A 166 17.33 5.87 27.63
C ASP A 166 16.31 4.82 27.17
N SER A 167 15.13 5.27 26.69
CA SER A 167 14.03 4.39 26.28
C SER A 167 13.72 4.45 24.78
N VAL A 168 14.39 5.33 24.02
CA VAL A 168 14.17 5.50 22.57
C VAL A 168 15.47 5.27 21.80
N ILE A 169 15.47 4.31 20.90
CA ILE A 169 16.66 3.87 20.15
C ILE A 169 16.46 4.22 18.66
N PHE A 170 17.39 4.99 18.10
CA PHE A 170 17.42 5.31 16.67
C PHE A 170 18.50 4.45 15.99
N THR A 171 18.11 3.58 15.07
CA THR A 171 19.06 2.71 14.37
C THR A 171 19.62 3.30 13.08
N GLY A 172 18.95 4.32 12.53
CA GLY A 172 19.16 4.77 11.15
C GLY A 172 18.50 3.82 10.13
N MET A 173 18.88 3.98 8.86
CA MET A 173 18.38 3.11 7.78
C MET A 173 18.98 1.72 7.89
N VAL A 174 18.15 0.69 7.66
CA VAL A 174 18.56 -0.71 7.52
C VAL A 174 18.26 -1.19 6.09
N ALA A 175 18.99 -2.21 5.64
CA ALA A 175 18.71 -2.82 4.35
C ALA A 175 17.35 -3.53 4.38
N HIS A 176 16.67 -3.57 3.22
CA HIS A 176 15.34 -4.19 3.14
C HIS A 176 15.34 -5.66 3.58
N GLU A 177 16.41 -6.38 3.25
CA GLU A 177 16.62 -7.79 3.60
C GLU A 177 16.78 -8.01 5.12
N GLU A 178 17.14 -6.96 5.85
CA GLU A 178 17.32 -6.98 7.31
C GLU A 178 16.06 -6.59 8.06
N THR A 179 15.02 -6.06 7.39
CA THR A 179 13.80 -5.59 8.09
C THR A 179 13.08 -6.72 8.81
N ALA A 180 13.09 -7.93 8.27
CA ALA A 180 12.42 -9.09 8.85
C ALA A 180 12.92 -9.44 10.27
N ILE A 181 14.22 -9.30 10.54
CA ILE A 181 14.75 -9.58 11.89
C ILE A 181 14.31 -8.51 12.90
N TYR A 182 14.16 -7.25 12.49
CA TYR A 182 13.63 -6.19 13.36
C TYR A 182 12.18 -6.46 13.73
N TYR A 183 11.34 -6.87 12.76
CA TYR A 183 9.96 -7.28 13.07
C TYR A 183 9.94 -8.46 14.04
N LYS A 184 10.72 -9.52 13.80
CA LYS A 184 10.78 -10.71 14.65
C LYS A 184 11.36 -10.45 16.04
N ALA A 185 12.22 -9.46 16.20
CA ALA A 185 12.77 -9.07 17.50
C ALA A 185 11.79 -8.21 18.32
N ALA A 186 10.84 -7.54 17.66
CA ALA A 186 9.87 -6.68 18.30
C ALA A 186 8.68 -7.50 18.89
N ASP A 187 8.17 -7.03 20.01
CA ASP A 187 6.93 -7.54 20.58
C ASP A 187 5.70 -6.95 19.88
N PHE A 188 5.83 -5.67 19.43
CA PHE A 188 4.80 -4.97 18.66
C PHE A 188 5.43 -4.05 17.62
N PHE A 189 4.79 -3.95 16.47
CA PHE A 189 5.02 -2.87 15.52
C PHE A 189 4.07 -1.71 15.83
N ILE A 190 4.59 -0.47 15.87
CA ILE A 190 3.79 0.71 16.20
C ILE A 190 3.83 1.76 15.10
N SER A 191 2.66 2.34 14.75
CA SER A 191 2.56 3.45 13.82
C SER A 191 1.35 4.35 14.11
N ALA A 192 1.60 5.66 14.15
CA ALA A 192 0.56 6.68 14.28
C ALA A 192 0.26 7.39 12.94
N SER A 193 0.72 6.83 11.81
CA SER A 193 0.50 7.44 10.49
C SER A 193 -0.97 7.46 10.10
N THR A 194 -1.46 8.63 9.69
CA THR A 194 -2.83 8.84 9.17
C THR A 194 -2.89 9.00 7.65
N SER A 195 -1.72 9.03 6.98
CA SER A 195 -1.59 9.33 5.54
C SER A 195 -1.37 8.08 4.65
N GLU A 196 -1.58 6.88 5.19
CA GLU A 196 -1.35 5.65 4.44
C GLU A 196 -2.51 5.32 3.49
N THR A 197 -2.19 5.01 2.24
CA THR A 197 -3.16 4.41 1.31
C THR A 197 -3.47 2.97 1.65
N GLN A 198 -2.48 2.26 2.18
CA GLN A 198 -2.55 0.88 2.65
C GLN A 198 -1.59 0.62 3.82
N GLY A 199 -0.29 1.01 3.67
CA GLY A 199 0.75 0.77 4.68
C GLY A 199 1.24 -0.69 4.67
N LEU A 200 2.18 -1.02 3.78
CA LEU A 200 2.69 -2.41 3.66
C LEU A 200 3.42 -2.87 4.92
N THR A 201 4.02 -1.95 5.67
CA THR A 201 4.72 -2.24 6.94
C THR A 201 3.83 -2.96 7.96
N TYR A 202 2.54 -2.71 7.96
CA TYR A 202 1.58 -3.42 8.82
C TYR A 202 1.47 -4.90 8.44
N THR A 203 1.36 -5.18 7.13
CA THR A 203 1.28 -6.56 6.64
C THR A 203 2.62 -7.28 6.71
N GLU A 204 3.74 -6.57 6.59
CA GLU A 204 5.10 -7.09 6.80
C GLU A 204 5.30 -7.53 8.25
N SER A 205 4.87 -6.69 9.21
CA SER A 205 4.90 -7.02 10.64
C SER A 205 4.06 -8.27 10.95
N LEU A 206 2.81 -8.31 10.47
CA LEU A 206 1.95 -9.49 10.65
C LEU A 206 2.54 -10.75 10.02
N ALA A 207 3.19 -10.64 8.85
CA ALA A 207 3.86 -11.76 8.20
C ALA A 207 5.09 -12.26 8.99
N SER A 208 5.70 -11.40 9.79
CA SER A 208 6.78 -11.77 10.72
C SER A 208 6.26 -12.42 12.00
N GLY A 209 4.94 -12.45 12.20
CA GLY A 209 4.30 -12.94 13.44
C GLY A 209 4.19 -11.87 14.53
N THR A 210 4.46 -10.60 14.21
CA THR A 210 4.49 -9.48 15.15
C THR A 210 3.19 -8.69 15.08
N PRO A 211 2.40 -8.60 16.16
CA PRO A 211 1.16 -7.83 16.20
C PRO A 211 1.44 -6.32 16.10
N VAL A 212 0.42 -5.56 15.71
CA VAL A 212 0.56 -4.13 15.46
C VAL A 212 -0.23 -3.28 16.47
N ILE A 213 0.27 -2.05 16.75
CA ILE A 213 -0.46 -0.99 17.47
C ILE A 213 -0.51 0.20 16.53
N VAL A 214 -1.67 0.47 15.92
CA VAL A 214 -1.73 1.39 14.79
C VAL A 214 -2.96 2.28 14.83
N HIS A 215 -2.81 3.49 14.24
CA HIS A 215 -3.94 4.40 14.05
C HIS A 215 -4.99 3.75 13.12
N GLY A 216 -6.20 3.55 13.63
CA GLY A 216 -7.29 2.85 12.95
C GLY A 216 -7.80 3.63 11.72
N ASN A 217 -8.16 2.88 10.70
CA ASN A 217 -8.80 3.36 9.49
C ASN A 217 -9.55 2.21 8.82
N PRO A 218 -10.47 2.48 7.85
CA PRO A 218 -11.29 1.44 7.23
C PRO A 218 -10.54 0.26 6.59
N TYR A 219 -9.26 0.41 6.24
CA TYR A 219 -8.44 -0.70 5.77
C TYR A 219 -7.91 -1.54 6.93
N LEU A 220 -7.43 -0.88 7.99
CA LEU A 220 -6.88 -1.57 9.17
C LEU A 220 -7.97 -2.23 10.00
N ASP A 221 -9.19 -1.67 10.03
CA ASP A 221 -10.36 -2.31 10.64
C ASP A 221 -10.65 -3.70 10.00
N ASP A 222 -10.45 -3.83 8.67
CA ASP A 222 -10.60 -5.09 7.95
C ASP A 222 -9.39 -6.06 8.18
N ILE A 223 -8.18 -5.53 8.41
CA ILE A 223 -6.95 -6.32 8.57
C ILE A 223 -6.76 -6.76 10.02
N ILE A 224 -7.00 -5.86 10.98
CA ILE A 224 -6.85 -6.14 12.42
C ILE A 224 -8.22 -6.56 13.00
N ASP A 225 -8.78 -7.62 12.45
CA ASP A 225 -10.11 -8.15 12.78
C ASP A 225 -10.14 -9.00 14.06
N GLN A 226 -8.99 -9.31 14.63
CA GLN A 226 -8.82 -10.06 15.87
C GLN A 226 -7.69 -9.47 16.71
N LYS A 227 -7.85 -9.48 18.03
CA LYS A 227 -6.90 -8.86 18.98
C LYS A 227 -5.48 -9.43 18.90
N MET A 228 -5.33 -10.69 18.49
CA MET A 228 -4.01 -11.31 18.30
C MET A 228 -3.20 -10.67 17.16
N PHE A 229 -3.85 -9.98 16.21
CA PHE A 229 -3.16 -9.27 15.14
C PHE A 229 -2.78 -7.83 15.54
N GLY A 230 -3.39 -7.29 16.61
CA GLY A 230 -3.02 -5.99 17.14
C GLY A 230 -4.15 -5.21 17.77
N THR A 231 -3.82 -3.96 18.09
CA THR A 231 -4.71 -2.99 18.73
C THR A 231 -4.81 -1.75 17.86
N LEU A 232 -6.03 -1.23 17.69
CA LEU A 232 -6.30 0.00 16.97
C LEU A 232 -6.58 1.15 17.97
N PHE A 233 -6.05 2.33 17.69
CA PHE A 233 -6.44 3.57 18.36
C PHE A 233 -6.90 4.58 17.32
N TYR A 234 -7.73 5.56 17.70
CA TYR A 234 -8.33 6.51 16.75
C TYR A 234 -8.03 7.96 17.09
N GLN A 235 -7.57 8.24 18.31
CA GLN A 235 -7.12 9.54 18.76
C GLN A 235 -5.70 9.42 19.32
N GLU A 236 -4.86 10.43 19.13
CA GLU A 236 -3.47 10.39 19.59
C GLU A 236 -3.38 10.27 21.13
N GLU A 237 -4.34 10.84 21.84
CA GLU A 237 -4.45 10.77 23.30
C GLU A 237 -4.72 9.36 23.83
N ASP A 238 -5.28 8.46 22.99
CA ASP A 238 -5.54 7.07 23.36
C ASP A 238 -4.30 6.18 23.17
N LEU A 239 -3.24 6.67 22.53
CA LEU A 239 -2.10 5.84 22.11
C LEU A 239 -1.37 5.21 23.30
N ALA A 240 -1.12 5.96 24.38
CA ALA A 240 -0.45 5.40 25.57
C ALA A 240 -1.26 4.23 26.16
N ASN A 241 -2.58 4.39 26.28
CA ASN A 241 -3.47 3.35 26.76
C ASN A 241 -3.52 2.15 25.80
N ALA A 242 -3.52 2.38 24.48
CA ALA A 242 -3.50 1.32 23.49
C ALA A 242 -2.20 0.49 23.54
N ILE A 243 -1.05 1.12 23.81
CA ILE A 243 0.23 0.42 24.04
C ILE A 243 0.14 -0.46 25.29
N LEU A 244 -0.31 0.10 26.41
CA LEU A 244 -0.40 -0.63 27.68
C LEU A 244 -1.41 -1.79 27.59
N ASP A 245 -2.59 -1.58 27.00
CA ASP A 245 -3.57 -2.63 26.77
C ASP A 245 -3.02 -3.73 25.82
N ALA A 246 -2.27 -3.37 24.81
CA ALA A 246 -1.66 -4.35 23.91
C ALA A 246 -0.64 -5.23 24.66
N ILE A 247 0.22 -4.63 25.49
CA ILE A 247 1.21 -5.36 26.29
C ILE A 247 0.53 -6.32 27.27
N GLU A 248 -0.55 -5.88 27.92
CA GLU A 248 -1.22 -6.66 28.96
C GLU A 248 -2.11 -7.77 28.37
N SER A 249 -2.76 -7.54 27.24
CA SER A 249 -3.92 -8.32 26.84
C SER A 249 -3.91 -8.88 25.41
N THR A 250 -2.81 -8.73 24.64
CA THR A 250 -2.72 -9.36 23.32
C THR A 250 -2.55 -10.88 23.46
N PRO A 251 -3.50 -11.69 22.96
CA PRO A 251 -3.40 -13.14 23.05
C PRO A 251 -2.33 -13.70 22.12
N ALA A 252 -1.85 -14.90 22.43
CA ALA A 252 -0.95 -15.63 21.55
C ALA A 252 -1.60 -15.86 20.17
N MET A 253 -0.77 -15.88 19.13
CA MET A 253 -1.19 -16.09 17.74
C MET A 253 -1.77 -17.51 17.57
N ASP A 254 -3.00 -17.59 17.05
CA ASP A 254 -3.61 -18.86 16.63
C ASP A 254 -3.12 -19.24 15.23
N ASP A 255 -2.55 -20.43 15.07
CA ASP A 255 -1.94 -20.87 13.80
C ASP A 255 -2.92 -20.85 12.64
N LYS A 256 -4.17 -21.26 12.85
CA LYS A 256 -5.17 -21.33 11.77
C LYS A 256 -5.57 -19.94 11.33
N ALA A 257 -5.81 -19.02 12.26
CA ALA A 257 -6.13 -17.64 11.96
C ALA A 257 -4.94 -16.94 11.30
N TYR A 258 -3.72 -17.20 11.78
CA TYR A 258 -2.49 -16.70 11.16
C TYR A 258 -2.35 -17.14 9.71
N GLN A 259 -2.46 -18.43 9.40
CA GLN A 259 -2.35 -18.93 8.02
C GLN A 259 -3.43 -18.36 7.10
N ALA A 260 -4.66 -18.20 7.58
CA ALA A 260 -5.73 -17.56 6.82
C ALA A 260 -5.39 -16.09 6.52
N LYS A 261 -4.85 -15.35 7.50
CA LYS A 261 -4.40 -13.97 7.33
C LYS A 261 -3.24 -13.88 6.34
N MET A 262 -2.23 -14.77 6.45
CA MET A 262 -1.08 -14.81 5.54
C MET A 262 -1.52 -15.03 4.09
N TYR A 263 -2.47 -15.93 3.84
CA TYR A 263 -3.04 -16.08 2.50
C TYR A 263 -3.73 -14.79 2.03
N ALA A 264 -4.54 -14.16 2.86
CA ALA A 264 -5.29 -12.95 2.51
C ALA A 264 -4.40 -11.76 2.13
N ILE A 265 -3.23 -11.61 2.78
CA ILE A 265 -2.26 -10.54 2.51
C ILE A 265 -1.17 -10.93 1.50
N SER A 266 -1.19 -12.15 0.96
CA SER A 266 -0.14 -12.67 0.08
C SER A 266 -0.16 -12.06 -1.32
N ALA A 267 1.03 -12.02 -1.95
CA ALA A 267 1.18 -11.70 -3.37
C ALA A 267 0.42 -12.67 -4.28
N GLU A 268 0.24 -13.94 -3.87
CA GLU A 268 -0.55 -14.94 -4.60
C GLU A 268 -2.04 -14.53 -4.66
N HIS A 269 -2.64 -14.22 -3.51
CA HIS A 269 -4.04 -13.77 -3.43
C HIS A 269 -4.25 -12.46 -4.20
N PHE A 270 -3.34 -11.51 -4.05
CA PHE A 270 -3.33 -10.27 -4.82
C PHE A 270 -3.29 -10.54 -6.32
N GLY A 271 -2.35 -11.37 -6.78
CA GLY A 271 -2.21 -11.72 -8.19
C GLY A 271 -3.47 -12.37 -8.79
N LYS A 272 -4.11 -13.28 -8.04
CA LYS A 272 -5.40 -13.89 -8.44
C LYS A 272 -6.51 -12.85 -8.55
N SER A 273 -6.59 -11.92 -7.60
CA SER A 273 -7.60 -10.86 -7.55
C SER A 273 -7.43 -9.86 -8.69
N VAL A 274 -6.19 -9.44 -8.97
CA VAL A 274 -5.86 -8.57 -10.11
C VAL A 274 -6.18 -9.26 -11.44
N TYR A 275 -5.81 -10.53 -11.59
CA TYR A 275 -6.12 -11.30 -12.78
C TYR A 275 -7.62 -11.40 -13.04
N ALA A 276 -8.41 -11.70 -12.01
CA ALA A 276 -9.87 -11.73 -12.12
C ALA A 276 -10.44 -10.37 -12.56
N PHE A 277 -9.94 -9.27 -12.00
CA PHE A 277 -10.38 -7.94 -12.39
C PHE A 277 -10.00 -7.60 -13.84
N TYR A 278 -8.83 -7.99 -14.29
CA TYR A 278 -8.42 -7.80 -15.70
C TYR A 278 -9.32 -8.56 -16.67
N LEU A 279 -9.75 -9.78 -16.33
CA LEU A 279 -10.71 -10.52 -17.13
C LEU A 279 -12.06 -9.81 -17.21
N ASP A 280 -12.56 -9.27 -16.12
CA ASP A 280 -13.82 -8.52 -16.10
C ASP A 280 -13.74 -7.26 -16.96
N VAL A 281 -12.62 -6.54 -16.90
CA VAL A 281 -12.38 -5.36 -17.74
C VAL A 281 -12.31 -5.73 -19.23
N LEU A 282 -11.63 -6.85 -19.57
CA LEU A 282 -11.57 -7.36 -20.95
C LEU A 282 -12.95 -7.72 -21.50
N ILE A 283 -13.77 -8.42 -20.70
CA ILE A 283 -15.15 -8.77 -21.05
C ILE A 283 -16.00 -7.51 -21.28
N SER A 284 -15.91 -6.54 -20.36
CA SER A 284 -16.60 -5.25 -20.48
C SER A 284 -16.20 -4.49 -21.75
N ALA A 285 -14.91 -4.43 -22.07
CA ALA A 285 -14.41 -3.76 -23.28
C ALA A 285 -14.92 -4.44 -24.56
N LYS A 286 -14.95 -5.77 -24.60
CA LYS A 286 -15.53 -6.53 -25.72
C LYS A 286 -17.02 -6.25 -25.90
N ASN A 287 -17.78 -6.19 -24.83
CA ASN A 287 -19.22 -5.92 -24.87
C ASN A 287 -19.51 -4.50 -25.35
N LYS A 288 -18.76 -3.49 -24.87
CA LYS A 288 -18.86 -2.10 -25.35
C LYS A 288 -18.58 -1.99 -26.87
N LYS A 289 -17.61 -2.75 -27.40
CA LYS A 289 -17.34 -2.81 -28.86
C LYS A 289 -18.52 -3.42 -29.63
N LYS A 290 -19.13 -4.51 -29.12
CA LYS A 290 -20.30 -5.14 -29.73
C LYS A 290 -21.52 -4.20 -29.74
N GLU A 291 -21.78 -3.49 -28.64
CA GLU A 291 -22.87 -2.52 -28.57
C GLU A 291 -22.67 -1.35 -29.54
N LYS A 292 -21.45 -0.77 -29.58
CA LYS A 292 -21.13 0.29 -30.57
C LYS A 292 -21.32 -0.20 -32.00
N PHE A 293 -20.89 -1.44 -32.31
CA PHE A 293 -21.10 -2.03 -33.65
C PHE A 293 -22.59 -2.23 -33.94
N SER A 294 -23.38 -2.75 -33.00
CA SER A 294 -24.82 -2.94 -33.17
C SER A 294 -25.59 -1.62 -33.32
N LEU A 295 -25.21 -0.59 -32.58
CA LEU A 295 -25.75 0.76 -32.71
C LEU A 295 -25.37 1.41 -34.05
N THR A 296 -24.16 1.19 -34.54
CA THR A 296 -23.72 1.67 -35.85
C THR A 296 -24.47 0.99 -36.99
N VAL A 297 -24.73 -0.32 -36.88
CA VAL A 297 -25.53 -1.07 -37.87
C VAL A 297 -27.02 -0.66 -37.85
N ARG A 298 -27.58 -0.31 -36.67
CA ARG A 298 -28.92 0.26 -36.53
C ARG A 298 -29.01 1.73 -36.99
N GLY A 299 -27.92 2.51 -36.81
CA GLY A 299 -27.86 3.95 -37.16
C GLY A 299 -27.48 4.25 -38.60
N GLN A 300 -27.16 3.24 -39.43
CA GLN A 300 -26.87 3.45 -40.87
C GLN A 300 -28.12 3.83 -41.73
N LYS A 301 -29.27 4.08 -41.08
CA LYS A 301 -30.41 4.76 -41.75
C LYS A 301 -30.46 6.27 -41.54
N GLU A 302 -29.55 6.87 -40.77
CA GLU A 302 -29.46 8.35 -40.68
C GLU A 302 -28.01 8.84 -40.85
N LYS A 303 -27.90 9.70 -41.83
CA LYS A 303 -26.78 10.32 -42.48
C LYS A 303 -25.72 10.97 -41.56
N THR A 304 -24.47 10.73 -41.93
CA THR A 304 -23.37 11.74 -42.11
C THR A 304 -23.07 12.66 -40.91
N SER A 305 -21.96 12.40 -40.26
CA SER A 305 -20.87 13.34 -40.01
C SER A 305 -20.06 12.97 -38.73
N VAL A 306 -19.00 12.21 -38.88
CA VAL A 306 -17.75 12.40 -38.14
C VAL A 306 -16.62 11.77 -38.96
N LYS A 307 -16.21 12.47 -39.99
CA LYS A 307 -14.85 12.40 -40.53
C LYS A 307 -14.10 13.54 -39.85
N LEU A 308 -13.26 13.23 -38.86
CA LEU A 308 -12.07 14.02 -38.47
C LEU A 308 -11.54 13.48 -37.14
N ALA A 309 -10.64 12.54 -37.20
CA ALA A 309 -9.55 12.30 -36.24
C ALA A 309 -8.74 11.02 -36.59
N HIS A 310 -8.44 10.81 -37.87
CA HIS A 310 -7.61 9.67 -38.30
C HIS A 310 -6.32 10.12 -39.00
N SER A 311 -5.67 11.15 -38.49
CA SER A 311 -4.35 11.54 -38.99
C SER A 311 -3.46 12.03 -37.87
N ALA A 312 -2.92 11.10 -37.06
CA ALA A 312 -1.65 11.32 -36.40
C ALA A 312 -1.10 9.97 -35.87
N ILE A 313 0.06 9.63 -36.37
CA ILE A 313 1.01 8.61 -35.89
C ILE A 313 0.67 7.17 -36.31
N LYS A 314 1.06 6.81 -37.51
CA LYS A 314 1.36 5.44 -37.94
C LYS A 314 2.72 5.04 -37.33
N LEU A 315 2.70 4.41 -36.17
CA LEU A 315 3.82 3.55 -35.72
C LEU A 315 3.65 2.18 -36.38
N PRO A 316 4.72 1.55 -36.93
CA PRO A 316 4.62 0.24 -37.56
C PRO A 316 4.13 -0.80 -36.54
N ALA A 317 3.12 -1.59 -36.91
CA ALA A 317 2.52 -2.63 -36.07
C ALA A 317 3.54 -3.67 -35.55
N GLU A 318 4.66 -3.84 -36.24
CA GLU A 318 5.75 -4.73 -35.85
C GLU A 318 6.55 -4.24 -34.63
N ALA A 319 6.75 -2.93 -34.45
CA ALA A 319 7.43 -2.39 -33.28
C ALA A 319 6.60 -2.57 -32.00
N ALA A 320 5.27 -2.46 -32.12
CA ALA A 320 4.35 -2.68 -31.01
C ALA A 320 4.30 -4.17 -30.58
N LYS A 321 4.34 -5.12 -31.55
CA LYS A 321 4.39 -6.58 -31.29
C LYS A 321 5.70 -6.99 -30.60
N ALA A 322 6.83 -6.40 -30.96
CA ALA A 322 8.11 -6.66 -30.32
C ALA A 322 8.13 -6.22 -28.84
N THR A 323 7.54 -5.07 -28.51
CA THR A 323 7.49 -4.54 -27.15
C THR A 323 6.61 -5.42 -26.22
N VAL A 324 5.47 -5.93 -26.74
CA VAL A 324 4.59 -6.86 -26.00
C VAL A 324 5.28 -8.19 -25.78
N ALA A 325 6.00 -8.72 -26.76
CA ALA A 325 6.73 -9.99 -26.64
C ALA A 325 7.89 -9.91 -25.63
N THR A 326 8.55 -8.73 -25.55
CA THR A 326 9.64 -8.47 -24.60
C THR A 326 9.12 -8.35 -23.17
N SER A 327 8.01 -7.62 -22.98
CA SER A 327 7.36 -7.47 -21.67
C SER A 327 6.80 -8.80 -21.14
N ALA A 328 6.25 -9.66 -22.01
CA ALA A 328 5.75 -10.98 -21.65
C ALA A 328 6.87 -11.96 -21.22
N LYS A 329 8.10 -11.78 -21.73
CA LYS A 329 9.27 -12.57 -21.32
C LYS A 329 9.79 -12.19 -19.94
N VAL A 330 9.68 -10.91 -19.56
CA VAL A 330 10.13 -10.40 -18.26
C VAL A 330 9.18 -10.85 -17.13
N PHE A 331 7.87 -10.95 -17.40
CA PHE A 331 6.86 -11.25 -16.37
C PHE A 331 6.33 -12.68 -16.42
N LYS A 332 6.92 -13.71 -16.89
CA LYS A 332 6.39 -15.09 -16.90
C LYS A 332 4.84 -15.18 -16.85
N ALA A 333 4.17 -14.36 -17.65
CA ALA A 333 2.72 -14.27 -17.65
C ALA A 333 2.10 -15.65 -18.04
N PRO A 334 1.01 -16.10 -17.39
CA PRO A 334 0.35 -17.34 -17.72
C PRO A 334 -0.01 -17.41 -19.20
N LYS A 335 0.25 -18.56 -19.86
CA LYS A 335 -0.04 -18.76 -21.30
C LYS A 335 -1.48 -18.37 -21.69
N ARG A 336 -2.46 -18.55 -20.79
CA ARG A 336 -3.85 -18.15 -20.99
C ARG A 336 -4.02 -16.63 -21.14
N LEU A 337 -3.28 -15.83 -20.38
CA LEU A 337 -3.32 -14.37 -20.47
C LEU A 337 -2.75 -13.90 -21.83
N ILE A 338 -1.64 -14.48 -22.25
CA ILE A 338 -1.02 -14.20 -23.55
C ILE A 338 -1.97 -14.54 -24.69
N ASN A 339 -2.64 -15.69 -24.62
CA ASN A 339 -3.61 -16.10 -25.63
C ASN A 339 -4.86 -15.19 -25.63
N SER A 340 -5.39 -14.84 -24.46
CA SER A 340 -6.53 -13.88 -24.37
C SER A 340 -6.18 -12.50 -24.92
N ILE A 341 -4.95 -12.03 -24.72
CA ILE A 341 -4.47 -10.77 -25.32
C ILE A 341 -4.33 -10.92 -26.84
N ARG A 342 -3.80 -12.04 -27.32
CA ARG A 342 -3.67 -12.31 -28.75
C ARG A 342 -5.03 -12.40 -29.45
N ASP A 343 -6.00 -13.12 -28.86
CA ASP A 343 -7.38 -13.24 -29.39
C ASP A 343 -8.14 -11.91 -29.36
N PHE A 344 -7.75 -11.00 -28.47
CA PHE A 344 -8.32 -9.65 -28.42
C PHE A 344 -7.73 -8.72 -29.49
N LEU A 345 -6.47 -8.96 -29.88
CA LEU A 345 -5.76 -8.16 -30.89
C LEU A 345 -6.10 -8.59 -32.32
N ASN A 346 -6.58 -9.83 -32.55
CA ASN A 346 -7.10 -10.35 -33.80
C ASN A 346 -8.61 -10.16 -33.87
#